data_f800ca59e6d65f8f27c17a5dc478a58c
#
_entry.id   f800ca59e6d65f8f27c17a5dc478a58c
#
_cell.length_a   1.000
_cell.length_b   1.000
_cell.length_c   1.000
_cell.angle_alpha   90.00
_cell.angle_beta   90.00
_cell.angle_gamma   90.00
#
_symmetry.space_group_name_H-M   'P 1'
#
loop_
_entity.id
_entity.type
_entity.pdbx_description
1 polymer ?
#
loop_
_entity_poly.entity_id
_entity_poly.type
_entity_poly.pdbx_seq_one_letter_code
_entity_poly.pdbx_strand_id
1 'polypeptide(L)'
;MHLALGGCLKAPPVSYGITPDTGGHIAYILEAASHQIRRDDVSNVIIVTRRFDDRRFDPIHNMPIEDIDENLHIVRIGTDRKYYVEKEELAAELPSFTKGLIEYLSNCQRRPDVIHAHFADAAQVASV
;
A
#
# COMPACT_ATOMS: atom_id res chain seq x y z
N MET A 1 6.60 7.05 -4.55
CA MET A 1 5.79 6.26 -3.61
C MET A 1 4.38 6.11 -4.16
N HIS A 2 3.88 4.89 -4.21
CA HIS A 2 2.48 4.62 -4.51
C HIS A 2 1.70 4.47 -3.22
N LEU A 3 0.49 5.00 -3.19
CA LEU A 3 -0.38 4.98 -2.02
C LEU A 3 -1.74 4.38 -2.40
N ALA A 4 -2.08 3.23 -1.82
CA ALA A 4 -3.33 2.53 -2.11
C ALA A 4 -3.77 1.73 -0.89
N LEU A 5 -4.98 2.00 -0.38
CA LEU A 5 -5.44 1.42 0.88
C LEU A 5 -6.19 0.10 0.72
N GLY A 6 -6.97 -0.04 -0.34
CA GLY A 6 -7.91 -1.15 -0.49
C GLY A 6 -7.32 -2.40 -1.13
N GLY A 7 -7.96 -3.53 -0.88
CA GLY A 7 -7.63 -4.81 -1.48
C GLY A 7 -6.51 -5.58 -0.79
N CYS A 8 -6.24 -6.75 -1.32
CA CYS A 8 -5.19 -7.64 -0.82
C CYS A 8 -3.91 -7.50 -1.65
N LEU A 9 -3.24 -6.36 -1.50
CA LEU A 9 -2.03 -6.03 -2.22
C LEU A 9 -0.82 -6.73 -1.62
N LYS A 10 -0.10 -7.47 -2.43
CA LYS A 10 1.09 -8.24 -2.04
C LYS A 10 2.02 -8.41 -3.25
N ALA A 11 3.24 -8.89 -2.99
CA ALA A 11 4.13 -9.29 -4.07
C ALA A 11 3.47 -10.40 -4.92
N PRO A 12 3.66 -10.39 -6.25
CA PRO A 12 3.11 -11.44 -7.10
C PRO A 12 3.57 -12.84 -6.66
N PRO A 13 2.71 -13.87 -6.77
CA PRO A 13 1.38 -13.85 -7.37
C PRO A 13 0.31 -13.30 -6.43
N VAL A 14 -0.63 -12.53 -7.01
CA VAL A 14 -1.76 -11.94 -6.29
C VAL A 14 -3.00 -12.81 -6.49
N SER A 15 -3.77 -13.00 -5.40
CA SER A 15 -5.04 -13.75 -5.46
C SER A 15 -6.17 -12.82 -5.94
N TYR A 16 -6.17 -12.50 -7.24
CA TYR A 16 -7.18 -11.64 -7.82
C TYR A 16 -8.58 -12.22 -7.64
N GLY A 17 -9.53 -11.35 -7.27
CA GLY A 17 -10.90 -11.76 -7.04
C GLY A 17 -11.18 -12.35 -5.66
N ILE A 18 -10.18 -12.51 -4.81
CA ILE A 18 -10.38 -12.98 -3.43
C ILE A 18 -11.26 -12.01 -2.64
N THR A 19 -11.19 -10.72 -2.96
CA THR A 19 -12.13 -9.69 -2.53
C THR A 19 -12.56 -8.86 -3.74
N PRO A 20 -13.71 -8.16 -3.68
CA PRO A 20 -14.16 -7.33 -4.81
C PRO A 20 -13.16 -6.24 -5.21
N ASP A 21 -12.39 -5.73 -4.25
CA ASP A 21 -11.40 -4.68 -4.48
C ASP A 21 -9.98 -5.21 -4.73
N THR A 22 -9.81 -6.53 -4.84
CA THR A 22 -8.54 -7.14 -5.24
C THR A 22 -8.60 -7.46 -6.74
N GLY A 23 -8.44 -6.44 -7.56
CA GLY A 23 -8.63 -6.53 -9.00
C GLY A 23 -7.61 -5.73 -9.80
N GLY A 24 -8.07 -5.18 -10.91
CA GLY A 24 -7.22 -4.54 -11.92
C GLY A 24 -6.36 -3.39 -11.40
N HIS A 25 -6.81 -2.65 -10.39
CA HIS A 25 -6.02 -1.56 -9.82
C HIS A 25 -4.75 -2.07 -9.14
N ILE A 26 -4.80 -3.23 -8.49
CA ILE A 26 -3.62 -3.85 -7.87
C ILE A 26 -2.64 -4.28 -8.96
N ALA A 27 -3.13 -4.92 -10.02
CA ALA A 27 -2.30 -5.30 -11.16
C ALA A 27 -1.62 -4.07 -11.77
N TYR A 28 -2.36 -2.98 -11.94
CA TYR A 28 -1.84 -1.72 -12.48
C TYR A 28 -0.73 -1.15 -11.60
N ILE A 29 -0.94 -1.10 -10.28
CA ILE A 29 0.03 -0.55 -9.33
C ILE A 29 1.33 -1.37 -9.36
N LEU A 30 1.24 -2.68 -9.29
CA LEU A 30 2.40 -3.57 -9.30
C LEU A 30 3.17 -3.46 -10.61
N GLU A 31 2.47 -3.40 -11.73
CA GLU A 31 3.09 -3.27 -13.05
C GLU A 31 3.76 -1.89 -13.20
N ALA A 32 3.08 -0.82 -12.81
CA ALA A 32 3.63 0.53 -12.87
C ALA A 32 4.90 0.64 -12.00
N ALA A 33 4.87 0.12 -10.78
CA ALA A 33 6.03 0.14 -9.88
C ALA A 33 7.19 -0.67 -10.45
N SER A 34 6.93 -1.83 -11.05
CA SER A 34 7.96 -2.67 -11.66
C SER A 34 8.62 -1.99 -12.86
N HIS A 35 7.86 -1.24 -13.65
CA HIS A 35 8.43 -0.45 -14.76
C HIS A 35 9.23 0.74 -14.24
N GLN A 36 8.73 1.44 -13.22
CA GLN A 36 9.40 2.60 -12.67
C GLN A 36 10.78 2.27 -12.10
N ILE A 37 10.91 1.14 -11.39
CA ILE A 37 12.18 0.77 -10.76
C ILE A 37 13.27 0.44 -11.78
N ARG A 38 12.91 0.16 -13.01
CA ARG A 38 13.86 -0.09 -14.10
C ARG A 38 14.43 1.19 -14.71
N ARG A 39 13.88 2.36 -14.37
CA ARG A 39 14.35 3.64 -14.88
C ARG A 39 15.63 4.04 -14.17
N ASP A 40 16.58 4.60 -14.91
CA ASP A 40 17.88 5.05 -14.35
C ASP A 40 17.72 6.21 -13.39
N ASP A 41 16.66 7.04 -13.55
CA ASP A 41 16.39 8.19 -12.71
C ASP A 41 15.58 7.86 -11.44
N VAL A 42 15.24 6.58 -11.23
CA VAL A 42 14.49 6.12 -10.06
C VAL A 42 15.37 5.19 -9.24
N SER A 43 15.63 5.57 -7.99
CA SER A 43 16.49 4.80 -7.09
C SER A 43 15.71 3.82 -6.22
N ASN A 44 14.45 4.15 -5.88
CA ASN A 44 13.64 3.33 -4.98
C ASN A 44 12.16 3.58 -5.21
N VAL A 45 11.36 2.52 -5.15
CA VAL A 45 9.89 2.58 -5.25
C VAL A 45 9.29 1.88 -4.06
N ILE A 46 8.37 2.56 -3.39
CA ILE A 46 7.64 2.02 -2.24
C ILE A 46 6.15 2.06 -2.54
N ILE A 47 5.47 0.94 -2.30
CA ILE A 47 4.02 0.86 -2.36
C ILE A 47 3.53 0.81 -0.91
N VAL A 48 2.71 1.78 -0.52
CA VAL A 48 2.17 1.85 0.84
C VAL A 48 0.71 1.45 0.82
N THR A 49 0.35 0.50 1.65
CA THR A 49 -1.01 0.00 1.79
C THR A 49 -1.35 -0.24 3.26
N ARG A 50 -2.57 -0.64 3.51
CA ARG A 50 -3.03 -0.92 4.88
C ARG A 50 -2.58 -2.31 5.32
N ARG A 51 -2.04 -2.41 6.53
CA ARG A 51 -1.72 -3.69 7.18
C ARG A 51 -2.96 -4.24 7.87
N PHE A 52 -3.21 -5.54 7.71
CA PHE A 52 -4.28 -6.20 8.43
C PHE A 52 -3.92 -7.64 8.76
N ASP A 53 -4.53 -8.16 9.82
CA ASP A 53 -4.42 -9.55 10.28
C ASP A 53 -5.82 -10.16 10.23
N ASP A 54 -6.04 -11.07 9.29
CA ASP A 54 -7.34 -11.68 9.07
C ASP A 54 -7.13 -13.13 8.64
N ARG A 55 -7.74 -14.06 9.38
CA ARG A 55 -7.56 -15.50 9.14
C ARG A 55 -8.03 -15.96 7.76
N ARG A 56 -8.90 -15.19 7.11
CA ARG A 56 -9.41 -15.50 5.76
C ARG A 56 -8.35 -15.27 4.67
N PHE A 57 -7.27 -14.57 4.98
CA PHE A 57 -6.27 -14.13 4.02
C PHE A 57 -4.86 -14.53 4.43
N ASP A 58 -3.94 -14.42 3.50
CA ASP A 58 -2.53 -14.74 3.70
C ASP A 58 -1.92 -13.90 4.84
N PRO A 59 -1.16 -14.51 5.77
CA PRO A 59 -0.48 -13.78 6.83
C PRO A 59 0.47 -12.68 6.36
N ILE A 60 0.88 -12.70 5.09
CA ILE A 60 1.74 -11.67 4.52
C ILE A 60 1.14 -10.26 4.69
N HIS A 61 -0.19 -10.14 4.69
CA HIS A 61 -0.87 -8.85 4.83
C HIS A 61 -0.67 -8.21 6.20
N ASN A 62 -0.22 -8.97 7.19
CA ASN A 62 0.13 -8.46 8.52
C ASN A 62 1.62 -8.11 8.64
N MET A 63 2.42 -8.36 7.64
CA MET A 63 3.85 -8.02 7.67
C MET A 63 4.05 -6.54 7.35
N PRO A 64 4.82 -5.81 8.18
CA PRO A 64 5.05 -4.37 7.96
C PRO A 64 5.75 -4.07 6.63
N ILE A 65 6.66 -4.93 6.22
CA ILE A 65 7.45 -4.73 5.00
C ILE A 65 7.49 -6.05 4.23
N GLU A 66 7.30 -5.96 2.93
CA GLU A 66 7.45 -7.08 2.00
C GLU A 66 8.30 -6.63 0.83
N ASP A 67 9.41 -7.34 0.57
CA ASP A 67 10.30 -7.02 -0.55
C ASP A 67 9.78 -7.69 -1.82
N ILE A 68 9.64 -6.91 -2.89
CA ILE A 68 9.32 -7.43 -4.24
C ILE A 68 10.62 -7.59 -5.02
N ASP A 69 11.51 -6.61 -4.91
CA ASP A 69 12.80 -6.56 -5.58
C ASP A 69 13.76 -5.77 -4.68
N GLU A 70 15.02 -5.63 -5.08
CA GLU A 70 16.06 -4.97 -4.28
C GLU A 70 15.65 -3.55 -3.85
N ASN A 71 15.07 -2.78 -4.76
CA ASN A 71 14.67 -1.39 -4.52
C ASN A 71 13.16 -1.17 -4.70
N LEU A 72 12.37 -2.23 -4.58
CA LEU A 72 10.92 -2.16 -4.70
C LEU A 72 10.29 -2.94 -3.53
N HIS A 73 9.60 -2.22 -2.66
CA HIS A 73 9.05 -2.76 -1.42
C HIS A 73 7.58 -2.38 -1.24
N ILE A 74 6.86 -3.22 -0.50
CA ILE A 74 5.54 -2.90 0.02
C ILE A 74 5.71 -2.57 1.50
N VAL A 75 5.18 -1.43 1.93
CA VAL A 75 5.13 -1.01 3.33
C VAL A 75 3.67 -0.99 3.77
N ARG A 76 3.37 -1.64 4.87
CA ARG A 76 2.01 -1.75 5.38
C ARG A 76 1.86 -0.97 6.68
N ILE A 77 0.85 -0.11 6.71
CA ILE A 77 0.55 0.76 7.84
C ILE A 77 -0.66 0.21 8.59
N GLY A 78 -0.50 -0.03 9.90
CA GLY A 78 -1.59 -0.48 10.76
C GLY A 78 -2.60 0.63 11.00
N THR A 79 -3.87 0.25 11.13
CA THR A 79 -4.98 1.16 11.43
C THR A 79 -5.74 0.68 12.67
N ASP A 80 -6.79 1.40 13.07
CA ASP A 80 -7.58 1.08 14.26
C ASP A 80 -8.17 -0.34 14.20
N ARG A 81 -8.74 -0.72 13.03
CA ARG A 81 -9.22 -2.09 12.82
C ARG A 81 -8.05 -2.97 12.39
N LYS A 82 -7.93 -4.14 13.00
CA LYS A 82 -6.81 -5.06 12.72
C LYS A 82 -7.11 -6.04 11.59
N TYR A 83 -8.37 -6.23 11.24
CA TYR A 83 -8.83 -7.16 10.21
C TYR A 83 -9.03 -6.45 8.87
N TYR A 84 -9.28 -7.24 7.81
CA TYR A 84 -9.58 -6.70 6.49
C TYR A 84 -10.84 -5.82 6.53
N VAL A 85 -10.77 -4.65 5.91
CA VAL A 85 -11.87 -3.69 5.84
C VAL A 85 -12.26 -3.50 4.38
N GLU A 86 -13.55 -3.66 4.10
CA GLU A 86 -14.09 -3.48 2.76
C GLU A 86 -13.98 -2.03 2.30
N LYS A 87 -13.95 -1.84 0.98
CA LYS A 87 -13.77 -0.52 0.35
C LYS A 87 -14.75 0.52 0.90
N GLU A 88 -16.01 0.14 1.08
CA GLU A 88 -17.08 1.04 1.54
C GLU A 88 -16.87 1.52 2.97
N GLU A 89 -16.06 0.82 3.75
CA GLU A 89 -15.80 1.14 5.16
C GLU A 89 -14.42 1.73 5.40
N LEU A 90 -13.59 1.86 4.37
CA LEU A 90 -12.20 2.36 4.50
C LEU A 90 -12.14 3.81 4.98
N ALA A 91 -13.15 4.62 4.73
CA ALA A 91 -13.16 6.01 5.17
C ALA A 91 -12.94 6.16 6.67
N ALA A 92 -13.44 5.22 7.47
CA ALA A 92 -13.26 5.22 8.91
C ALA A 92 -11.80 4.97 9.34
N GLU A 93 -10.99 4.36 8.46
CA GLU A 93 -9.59 4.04 8.74
C GLU A 93 -8.62 5.14 8.30
N LEU A 94 -9.08 6.15 7.57
CA LEU A 94 -8.21 7.21 7.03
C LEU A 94 -7.46 7.99 8.11
N PRO A 95 -8.08 8.40 9.24
CA PRO A 95 -7.33 9.12 10.26
C PRO A 95 -6.18 8.32 10.86
N SER A 96 -6.39 7.06 11.24
CA SER A 96 -5.32 6.24 11.81
C SER A 96 -4.28 5.86 10.76
N PHE A 97 -4.70 5.62 9.52
CA PHE A 97 -3.76 5.37 8.42
C PHE A 97 -2.87 6.59 8.16
N THR A 98 -3.45 7.79 8.10
CA THR A 98 -2.71 9.04 7.90
C THR A 98 -1.69 9.25 9.01
N LYS A 99 -2.09 9.05 10.27
CA LYS A 99 -1.19 9.16 11.41
C LYS A 99 -0.01 8.20 11.29
N GLY A 100 -0.29 6.93 10.98
CA GLY A 100 0.74 5.91 10.83
C GLY A 100 1.69 6.20 9.67
N LEU A 101 1.17 6.71 8.56
CA LEU A 101 1.98 7.11 7.43
C LEU A 101 2.90 8.29 7.76
N ILE A 102 2.39 9.29 8.47
CA ILE A 102 3.20 10.43 8.92
C ILE A 102 4.32 9.96 9.84
N GLU A 103 4.03 9.08 10.79
CA GLU A 103 5.03 8.49 11.68
C GLU A 103 6.10 7.74 10.89
N TYR A 104 5.69 6.93 9.91
CA TYR A 104 6.60 6.20 9.04
C TYR A 104 7.52 7.16 8.28
N LEU A 105 6.97 8.19 7.66
CA LEU A 105 7.75 9.17 6.90
C LEU A 105 8.69 9.98 7.78
N SER A 106 8.29 10.27 9.02
CA SER A 106 9.12 11.01 9.98
C SER A 106 10.35 10.20 10.40
N ASN A 107 10.26 8.88 10.37
CA ASN A 107 11.36 7.98 10.72
C ASN A 107 12.22 7.57 9.52
N CYS A 108 11.83 7.96 8.29
CA CYS A 108 12.59 7.66 7.09
C CYS A 108 13.73 8.65 6.91
N GLN A 109 14.90 8.15 6.50
CA GLN A 109 16.06 8.98 6.18
C GLN A 109 15.83 9.79 4.89
N ARG A 110 15.01 9.27 3.98
CA ARG A 110 14.68 9.92 2.71
C ARG A 110 13.16 10.01 2.58
N ARG A 111 12.70 11.20 2.21
CA ARG A 111 11.29 11.43 1.87
C ARG A 111 11.04 11.08 0.41
N PRO A 112 9.83 10.64 0.04
CA PRO A 112 9.51 10.43 -1.36
C PRO A 112 9.52 11.77 -2.12
N ASP A 113 10.06 11.75 -3.32
CA ASP A 113 10.02 12.92 -4.22
C ASP A 113 8.65 13.07 -4.88
N VAL A 114 7.97 11.95 -5.12
CA VAL A 114 6.64 11.92 -5.77
C VAL A 114 5.75 10.92 -5.04
N ILE A 115 4.51 11.32 -4.81
CA ILE A 115 3.46 10.44 -4.27
C ILE A 115 2.39 10.27 -5.33
N HIS A 116 2.13 9.01 -5.74
CA HIS A 116 1.05 8.67 -6.64
C HIS A 116 -0.07 8.03 -5.81
N ALA A 117 -1.14 8.78 -5.60
CA ALA A 117 -2.30 8.33 -4.85
C ALA A 117 -3.31 7.65 -5.77
N HIS A 118 -3.72 6.43 -5.41
CA HIS A 118 -4.68 5.65 -6.17
C HIS A 118 -6.04 5.73 -5.48
N PHE A 119 -7.04 6.25 -6.21
CA PHE A 119 -8.40 6.49 -5.75
C PHE A 119 -8.52 7.63 -4.72
N ALA A 120 -9.79 7.97 -4.41
CA ALA A 120 -10.13 9.11 -3.56
C ALA A 120 -9.56 8.97 -2.14
N ASP A 121 -9.60 7.78 -1.56
CA ASP A 121 -9.11 7.53 -0.21
C ASP A 121 -7.62 7.88 -0.07
N ALA A 122 -6.81 7.38 -1.00
CA ALA A 122 -5.39 7.65 -1.01
C ALA A 122 -5.10 9.12 -1.31
N ALA A 123 -5.87 9.74 -2.19
CA ALA A 123 -5.72 11.16 -2.49
C ALA A 123 -6.01 12.02 -1.25
N GLN A 124 -7.02 11.67 -0.47
CA GLN A 124 -7.34 12.37 0.77
C GLN A 124 -6.20 12.26 1.78
N VAL A 125 -5.60 11.07 1.94
CA VAL A 125 -4.44 10.87 2.81
C VAL A 125 -3.26 11.70 2.33
N ALA A 126 -2.97 11.68 1.03
CA ALA A 126 -1.82 12.38 0.45
C ALA A 126 -1.93 13.90 0.56
N SER A 127 -3.13 14.45 0.73
CA SER A 127 -3.36 15.89 0.81
C SER A 127 -3.04 16.48 2.19
N VAL A 128 -2.80 15.65 3.18
CA VAL A 128 -2.52 16.11 4.55
C VAL A 128 -1.07 16.56 4.72
#